data_4a2d2b6e72e4dc093baabe916d8fc8b6
#
_entry.id   4a2d2b6e72e4dc093baabe916d8fc8b6
#
_cell.length_a   1.000
_cell.length_b   1.000
_cell.length_c   1.000
_cell.angle_alpha   90.00
_cell.angle_beta   90.00
_cell.angle_gamma   90.00
#
_symmetry.space_group_name_H-M   'P 1'
#
loop_
_entity.id
_entity.type
_entity.pdbx_description
1 polymer ?
#
loop_
_entity_poly.entity_id
_entity_poly.type
_entity_poly.pdbx_seq_one_letter_code
_entity_poly.pdbx_strand_id
1 'polypeptide(L)'
;RVLRALQFAARFALTMDEPSKALCRTIALDDLPAERIWGEFEKLLFAAQPSIGLALGLELGVIEALFPELFALVGCPQEPEWHPEGDVWVHTLQVVDQARRRLTGLPRPKQIAIMMGAVAHDLGKPATTAFIDGRIRSIDHEEQGVTPASRFLDRLNLNSIDGYDVRAQVLGITAQHLKPGMWFKAKDKEGVGDGAFRRLAQKVDLELLALVASADCHGRVPGVFDCTAMDWFRERAHALGVQHHPPSPILLGRHLIALGVKPGPTMGELLKAVYEQQLDGTVADLDGALAAARHLIASAQA
;
A
#
# COMPACT_ATOMS: atom_id res chain seq x y z
N ARG A 1 26.19 -12.97 4.10
CA ARG A 1 26.92 -12.09 5.04
C ARG A 1 26.67 -10.61 4.76
N VAL A 2 26.69 -10.17 3.49
CA VAL A 2 26.48 -8.76 3.11
C VAL A 2 25.11 -8.26 3.61
N LEU A 3 24.00 -8.95 3.31
CA LEU A 3 22.66 -8.56 3.80
C LEU A 3 22.60 -8.41 5.34
N ARG A 4 23.32 -9.28 6.06
CA ARG A 4 23.41 -9.17 7.52
C ARG A 4 24.16 -7.92 7.97
N ALA A 5 25.17 -7.49 7.22
CA ALA A 5 25.88 -6.25 7.52
C ALA A 5 24.96 -5.02 7.34
N LEU A 6 24.12 -5.00 6.29
CA LEU A 6 23.11 -3.94 6.09
C LEU A 6 22.13 -3.86 7.28
N GLN A 7 21.64 -5.02 7.71
CA GLN A 7 20.70 -5.10 8.84
C GLN A 7 21.36 -4.65 10.16
N PHE A 8 22.65 -4.96 10.39
CA PHE A 8 23.37 -4.49 11.55
C PHE A 8 23.64 -2.98 11.48
N ALA A 9 24.03 -2.45 10.33
CA ALA A 9 24.19 -1.01 10.14
C ALA A 9 22.89 -0.26 10.50
N ALA A 10 21.74 -0.71 9.99
CA ALA A 10 20.43 -0.13 10.29
C ALA A 10 20.03 -0.26 11.77
N ARG A 11 20.33 -1.42 12.39
CA ARG A 11 19.92 -1.73 13.75
C ARG A 11 20.72 -0.98 14.81
N PHE A 12 22.00 -0.76 14.56
CA PHE A 12 22.94 -0.20 15.54
C PHE A 12 23.50 1.16 15.11
N ALA A 13 22.98 1.74 14.03
CA ALA A 13 23.45 2.99 13.41
C ALA A 13 24.99 2.96 13.17
N LEU A 14 25.49 1.83 12.63
CA LEU A 14 26.91 1.65 12.36
C LEU A 14 27.29 2.18 10.97
N THR A 15 28.45 2.75 10.87
CA THR A 15 29.13 3.02 9.60
C THR A 15 30.09 1.89 9.28
N MET A 16 30.16 1.50 7.99
CA MET A 16 31.11 0.50 7.52
C MET A 16 32.35 1.21 6.96
N ASP A 17 33.54 0.71 7.30
CA ASP A 17 34.80 1.22 6.74
C ASP A 17 34.98 0.85 5.27
N GLU A 18 35.81 1.59 4.54
CA GLU A 18 36.03 1.37 3.11
C GLU A 18 36.63 0.00 2.76
N PRO A 19 37.61 -0.56 3.52
CA PRO A 19 38.07 -1.94 3.29
C PRO A 19 36.95 -2.98 3.38
N SER A 20 36.06 -2.88 4.37
CA SER A 20 34.89 -3.76 4.52
C SER A 20 33.88 -3.58 3.38
N LYS A 21 33.62 -2.33 2.95
CA LYS A 21 32.76 -2.05 1.79
C LYS A 21 33.35 -2.65 0.52
N ALA A 22 34.65 -2.47 0.27
CA ALA A 22 35.33 -3.04 -0.89
C ALA A 22 35.20 -4.56 -0.92
N LEU A 23 35.38 -5.23 0.22
CA LEU A 23 35.19 -6.67 0.34
C LEU A 23 33.74 -7.08 0.05
N CYS A 24 32.76 -6.36 0.59
CA CYS A 24 31.33 -6.64 0.36
C CYS A 24 30.97 -6.58 -1.13
N ARG A 25 31.53 -5.63 -1.89
CA ARG A 25 31.29 -5.48 -3.34
C ARG A 25 31.82 -6.64 -4.18
N THR A 26 32.75 -7.45 -3.66
CA THR A 26 33.29 -8.64 -4.37
C THR A 26 32.46 -9.90 -4.16
N ILE A 27 31.46 -9.87 -3.28
CA ILE A 27 30.66 -11.06 -2.94
C ILE A 27 29.49 -11.19 -3.89
N ALA A 28 29.46 -12.29 -4.66
CA ALA A 28 28.32 -12.63 -5.51
C ALA A 28 27.04 -12.86 -4.69
N LEU A 29 25.91 -12.38 -5.24
CA LEU A 29 24.59 -12.43 -4.58
C LEU A 29 23.58 -13.29 -5.36
N ASP A 30 23.95 -13.78 -6.54
CA ASP A 30 23.05 -14.40 -7.52
C ASP A 30 22.40 -15.70 -7.03
N ASP A 31 23.07 -16.45 -6.15
CA ASP A 31 22.60 -17.75 -5.66
C ASP A 31 21.85 -17.66 -4.30
N LEU A 32 21.41 -16.48 -3.92
CA LEU A 32 20.71 -16.33 -2.64
C LEU A 32 19.24 -16.75 -2.75
N PRO A 33 18.77 -17.73 -1.94
CA PRO A 33 17.34 -18.08 -1.90
C PRO A 33 16.48 -16.91 -1.43
N ALA A 34 15.26 -16.78 -1.97
CA ALA A 34 14.31 -15.73 -1.66
C ALA A 34 14.03 -15.61 -0.14
N GLU A 35 13.90 -16.75 0.55
CA GLU A 35 13.64 -16.81 2.00
C GLU A 35 14.81 -16.21 2.81
N ARG A 36 16.06 -16.39 2.34
CA ARG A 36 17.23 -15.81 2.98
C ARG A 36 17.31 -14.31 2.73
N ILE A 37 16.99 -13.87 1.50
CA ILE A 37 16.91 -12.45 1.18
C ILE A 37 15.84 -11.80 2.04
N TRP A 38 14.62 -12.36 2.05
CA TRP A 38 13.51 -11.87 2.87
C TRP A 38 13.86 -11.81 4.35
N GLY A 39 14.40 -12.88 4.93
CA GLY A 39 14.71 -12.94 6.35
C GLY A 39 15.73 -11.88 6.85
N GLU A 40 16.68 -11.45 6.02
CA GLU A 40 17.59 -10.34 6.36
C GLU A 40 16.99 -8.99 6.00
N PHE A 41 16.22 -8.89 4.91
CA PHE A 41 15.53 -7.67 4.50
C PHE A 41 14.44 -7.27 5.51
N GLU A 42 13.67 -8.23 5.99
CA GLU A 42 12.69 -8.01 7.06
C GLU A 42 13.37 -7.42 8.30
N LYS A 43 14.46 -8.03 8.79
CA LYS A 43 15.21 -7.52 9.96
C LYS A 43 15.74 -6.11 9.73
N LEU A 44 16.16 -5.79 8.50
CA LEU A 44 16.60 -4.45 8.12
C LEU A 44 15.42 -3.46 8.23
N LEU A 45 14.27 -3.78 7.63
CA LEU A 45 13.09 -2.92 7.65
C LEU A 45 12.56 -2.66 9.07
N PHE A 46 12.75 -3.60 9.98
CA PHE A 46 12.35 -3.47 11.39
C PHE A 46 13.43 -2.91 12.31
N ALA A 47 14.60 -2.52 11.79
CA ALA A 47 15.61 -1.79 12.52
C ALA A 47 15.09 -0.41 12.98
N ALA A 48 15.84 0.24 13.87
CA ALA A 48 15.46 1.57 14.37
C ALA A 48 15.45 2.62 13.25
N GLN A 49 16.40 2.55 12.32
CA GLN A 49 16.53 3.42 11.15
C GLN A 49 16.84 2.57 9.91
N PRO A 50 15.79 2.01 9.27
CA PRO A 50 15.95 1.16 8.08
C PRO A 50 16.66 1.87 6.92
N SER A 51 16.49 3.19 6.79
CA SER A 51 17.13 4.01 5.76
C SER A 51 18.65 3.86 5.70
N ILE A 52 19.32 3.71 6.87
CA ILE A 52 20.77 3.49 6.95
C ILE A 52 21.19 2.22 6.22
N GLY A 53 20.47 1.12 6.45
CA GLY A 53 20.77 -0.16 5.81
C GLY A 53 20.43 -0.16 4.32
N LEU A 54 19.33 0.49 3.92
CA LEU A 54 18.94 0.64 2.52
C LEU A 54 19.96 1.49 1.76
N ALA A 55 20.38 2.64 2.31
CA ALA A 55 21.40 3.51 1.71
C ALA A 55 22.74 2.79 1.55
N LEU A 56 23.19 2.06 2.60
CA LEU A 56 24.39 1.23 2.51
C LEU A 56 24.22 0.13 1.46
N GLY A 57 23.03 -0.47 1.35
CA GLY A 57 22.71 -1.46 0.33
C GLY A 57 22.85 -0.93 -1.09
N LEU A 58 22.44 0.33 -1.34
CA LEU A 58 22.69 0.99 -2.61
C LEU A 58 24.18 1.21 -2.85
N GLU A 59 24.89 1.74 -1.86
CA GLU A 59 26.34 1.99 -1.94
C GLU A 59 27.14 0.73 -2.26
N LEU A 60 26.72 -0.43 -1.72
CA LEU A 60 27.37 -1.73 -1.94
C LEU A 60 26.90 -2.46 -3.20
N GLY A 61 26.00 -1.90 -4.02
CA GLY A 61 25.43 -2.54 -5.20
C GLY A 61 24.39 -3.62 -4.89
N VAL A 62 24.01 -3.81 -3.63
CA VAL A 62 23.03 -4.84 -3.23
C VAL A 62 21.63 -4.51 -3.74
N ILE A 63 21.24 -3.21 -3.70
CA ILE A 63 19.93 -2.76 -4.19
C ILE A 63 19.83 -3.01 -5.70
N GLU A 64 20.87 -2.67 -6.47
CA GLU A 64 20.90 -2.92 -7.92
C GLU A 64 20.81 -4.41 -8.24
N ALA A 65 21.60 -5.25 -7.57
CA ALA A 65 21.68 -6.67 -7.84
C ALA A 65 20.42 -7.45 -7.44
N LEU A 66 19.82 -7.15 -6.27
CA LEU A 66 18.73 -7.95 -5.73
C LEU A 66 17.35 -7.32 -5.90
N PHE A 67 17.26 -6.01 -6.04
CA PHE A 67 16.00 -5.26 -6.03
C PHE A 67 15.95 -4.21 -7.17
N PRO A 68 16.00 -4.65 -8.45
CA PRO A 68 16.02 -3.73 -9.59
C PRO A 68 14.81 -2.79 -9.61
N GLU A 69 13.68 -3.20 -9.04
CA GLU A 69 12.50 -2.34 -8.88
C GLU A 69 12.78 -1.13 -7.96
N LEU A 70 13.54 -1.34 -6.89
CA LEU A 70 13.98 -0.26 -5.99
C LEU A 70 15.11 0.56 -6.61
N PHE A 71 16.03 -0.09 -7.32
CA PHE A 71 17.13 0.61 -7.99
C PHE A 71 16.61 1.61 -9.03
N ALA A 72 15.50 1.31 -9.69
CA ALA A 72 14.86 2.22 -10.64
C ALA A 72 14.41 3.57 -10.03
N LEU A 73 14.25 3.64 -8.69
CA LEU A 73 13.89 4.88 -7.99
C LEU A 73 15.08 5.86 -7.90
N VAL A 74 16.31 5.35 -8.02
CA VAL A 74 17.53 6.17 -7.90
C VAL A 74 17.65 7.10 -9.10
N GLY A 75 17.77 8.39 -8.82
CA GLY A 75 17.84 9.43 -9.85
C GLY A 75 16.50 9.72 -10.54
N CYS A 76 15.40 9.08 -10.15
CA CYS A 76 14.07 9.42 -10.64
C CYS A 76 13.64 10.78 -10.08
N PRO A 77 13.51 11.84 -10.92
CA PRO A 77 13.29 13.20 -10.43
C PRO A 77 11.86 13.39 -9.92
N GLN A 78 11.70 14.35 -9.00
CA GLN A 78 10.42 14.77 -8.45
C GLN A 78 10.29 16.31 -8.51
N GLU A 79 9.07 16.83 -8.40
CA GLU A 79 8.81 18.26 -8.33
C GLU A 79 9.38 18.83 -7.01
N PRO A 80 10.38 19.74 -7.06
CA PRO A 80 11.08 20.22 -5.86
C PRO A 80 10.18 20.98 -4.88
N GLU A 81 9.10 21.59 -5.36
CA GLU A 81 8.13 22.29 -4.51
C GLU A 81 7.46 21.32 -3.51
N TRP A 82 7.28 20.07 -3.91
CA TRP A 82 6.56 19.06 -3.14
C TRP A 82 7.47 17.98 -2.57
N HIS A 83 8.67 17.86 -3.11
CA HIS A 83 9.70 16.91 -2.73
C HIS A 83 11.07 17.57 -2.62
N PRO A 84 11.24 18.46 -1.61
CA PRO A 84 12.51 19.18 -1.39
C PRO A 84 13.67 18.25 -0.98
N GLU A 85 13.34 17.00 -0.58
CA GLU A 85 14.31 15.97 -0.18
C GLU A 85 15.12 15.43 -1.36
N GLY A 86 14.63 15.51 -2.60
CA GLY A 86 15.36 15.08 -3.79
C GLY A 86 14.60 14.08 -4.66
N ASP A 87 15.30 13.01 -5.11
CA ASP A 87 14.74 11.98 -5.97
C ASP A 87 13.82 11.00 -5.21
N VAL A 88 13.15 10.10 -5.96
CA VAL A 88 12.21 9.13 -5.39
C VAL A 88 12.90 8.17 -4.43
N TRP A 89 14.17 7.82 -4.65
CA TRP A 89 14.92 6.96 -3.74
C TRP A 89 15.12 7.61 -2.37
N VAL A 90 15.59 8.86 -2.35
CA VAL A 90 15.77 9.63 -1.11
C VAL A 90 14.45 9.77 -0.36
N HIS A 91 13.37 10.09 -1.07
CA HIS A 91 12.01 10.12 -0.52
C HIS A 91 11.64 8.77 0.12
N THR A 92 11.81 7.66 -0.61
CA THR A 92 11.48 6.32 -0.12
C THR A 92 12.22 5.97 1.16
N LEU A 93 13.51 6.32 1.29
CA LEU A 93 14.28 6.12 2.51
C LEU A 93 13.64 6.83 3.73
N GLN A 94 13.20 8.06 3.53
CA GLN A 94 12.55 8.85 4.58
C GLN A 94 11.17 8.30 4.93
N VAL A 95 10.38 7.90 3.94
CA VAL A 95 9.06 7.28 4.13
C VAL A 95 9.16 5.98 4.91
N VAL A 96 10.16 5.15 4.63
CA VAL A 96 10.39 3.88 5.36
C VAL A 96 10.71 4.14 6.83
N ASP A 97 11.53 5.15 7.16
CA ASP A 97 11.80 5.54 8.55
C ASP A 97 10.53 6.07 9.24
N GLN A 98 9.71 6.85 8.54
CA GLN A 98 8.44 7.33 9.06
C GLN A 98 7.43 6.20 9.29
N ALA A 99 7.35 5.24 8.38
CA ALA A 99 6.50 4.06 8.51
C ALA A 99 6.92 3.22 9.72
N ARG A 100 8.24 3.03 9.93
CA ARG A 100 8.78 2.28 11.06
C ARG A 100 8.32 2.84 12.43
N ARG A 101 8.17 4.15 12.56
CA ARG A 101 7.71 4.83 13.77
C ARG A 101 6.21 4.62 14.05
N ARG A 102 5.43 4.16 13.07
CA ARG A 102 3.96 4.03 13.13
C ARG A 102 3.47 2.60 13.39
N LEU A 103 4.35 1.66 13.70
CA LEU A 103 4.01 0.22 13.83
C LEU A 103 3.46 -0.19 15.20
N THR A 104 3.44 0.70 16.18
CA THR A 104 3.09 0.36 17.58
C THR A 104 1.67 -0.19 17.69
N GLY A 105 1.52 -1.30 18.41
CA GLY A 105 0.22 -1.91 18.70
C GLY A 105 -0.36 -2.76 17.57
N LEU A 106 0.29 -2.86 16.41
CA LEU A 106 -0.20 -3.66 15.28
C LEU A 106 0.36 -5.09 15.32
N PRO A 107 -0.40 -6.11 14.88
CA PRO A 107 0.11 -7.46 14.71
C PRO A 107 1.16 -7.52 13.60
N ARG A 108 2.09 -8.49 13.70
CA ARG A 108 3.25 -8.62 12.82
C ARG A 108 2.91 -8.59 11.33
N PRO A 109 1.93 -9.32 10.81
CA PRO A 109 1.59 -9.29 9.39
C PRO A 109 1.19 -7.89 8.89
N LYS A 110 0.44 -7.12 9.69
CA LYS A 110 0.07 -5.74 9.36
C LYS A 110 1.27 -4.80 9.39
N GLN A 111 2.18 -4.97 10.36
CA GLN A 111 3.44 -4.23 10.39
C GLN A 111 4.26 -4.46 9.12
N ILE A 112 4.35 -5.73 8.65
CA ILE A 112 5.05 -6.08 7.41
C ILE A 112 4.37 -5.41 6.21
N ALA A 113 3.03 -5.43 6.13
CA ALA A 113 2.29 -4.79 5.06
C ALA A 113 2.56 -3.26 5.01
N ILE A 114 2.64 -2.58 6.16
CA ILE A 114 2.99 -1.16 6.22
C ILE A 114 4.42 -0.92 5.72
N MET A 115 5.41 -1.67 6.23
CA MET A 115 6.80 -1.48 5.84
C MET A 115 7.02 -1.76 4.35
N MET A 116 6.44 -2.84 3.84
CA MET A 116 6.51 -3.18 2.42
C MET A 116 5.71 -2.19 1.56
N GLY A 117 4.57 -1.70 2.04
CA GLY A 117 3.80 -0.65 1.39
C GLY A 117 4.59 0.66 1.29
N ALA A 118 5.29 1.05 2.36
CA ALA A 118 6.17 2.21 2.37
C ALA A 118 7.33 2.10 1.37
N VAL A 119 7.92 0.89 1.23
CA VAL A 119 8.96 0.62 0.23
C VAL A 119 8.41 0.67 -1.19
N ALA A 120 7.17 0.21 -1.40
CA ALA A 120 6.62 -0.05 -2.73
C ALA A 120 5.73 1.07 -3.30
N HIS A 121 5.29 2.05 -2.47
CA HIS A 121 4.24 3.01 -2.85
C HIS A 121 4.54 3.77 -4.15
N ASP A 122 5.78 4.11 -4.38
CA ASP A 122 6.24 4.93 -5.50
C ASP A 122 6.95 4.16 -6.64
N LEU A 123 6.88 2.83 -6.65
CA LEU A 123 7.54 2.01 -7.69
C LEU A 123 7.04 2.26 -9.11
N GLY A 124 5.93 2.96 -9.28
CA GLY A 124 5.43 3.37 -10.60
C GLY A 124 6.06 4.65 -11.14
N LYS A 125 6.67 5.50 -10.30
CA LYS A 125 7.23 6.78 -10.72
C LYS A 125 8.27 6.67 -11.84
N PRO A 126 9.22 5.72 -11.82
CA PRO A 126 10.20 5.62 -12.90
C PRO A 126 9.59 5.46 -14.29
N ALA A 127 8.44 4.81 -14.42
CA ALA A 127 7.77 4.59 -15.70
C ALA A 127 6.83 5.73 -16.12
N THR A 128 6.45 6.62 -15.19
CA THR A 128 5.41 7.64 -15.42
C THR A 128 5.91 9.07 -15.27
N THR A 129 7.13 9.26 -14.75
CA THR A 129 7.67 10.61 -14.54
C THR A 129 8.04 11.27 -15.87
N ALA A 130 7.47 12.46 -16.08
CA ALA A 130 7.73 13.29 -17.25
C ALA A 130 7.67 14.79 -16.88
N PHE A 131 8.31 15.63 -17.71
CA PHE A 131 8.17 17.08 -17.59
C PHE A 131 6.94 17.51 -18.39
N ILE A 132 5.89 17.97 -17.69
CA ILE A 132 4.58 18.29 -18.27
C ILE A 132 4.16 19.68 -17.74
N ASP A 133 3.85 20.61 -18.64
CA ASP A 133 3.39 21.96 -18.31
C ASP A 133 4.33 22.70 -17.34
N GLY A 134 5.64 22.60 -17.56
CA GLY A 134 6.65 23.30 -16.76
C GLY A 134 6.94 22.69 -15.39
N ARG A 135 6.43 21.47 -15.10
CA ARG A 135 6.61 20.75 -13.84
C ARG A 135 6.93 19.27 -14.06
N ILE A 136 7.60 18.67 -13.09
CA ILE A 136 7.81 17.21 -13.04
C ILE A 136 6.54 16.56 -12.49
N ARG A 137 5.96 15.65 -13.27
CA ARG A 137 4.74 14.94 -12.90
C ARG A 137 4.90 13.45 -13.11
N SER A 138 4.27 12.65 -12.24
CA SER A 138 4.22 11.17 -12.32
C SER A 138 2.75 10.76 -12.33
N ILE A 139 2.07 10.95 -13.46
CA ILE A 139 0.62 10.70 -13.59
C ILE A 139 0.38 9.19 -13.57
N ASP A 140 -0.64 8.76 -12.82
CA ASP A 140 -1.06 7.35 -12.66
C ASP A 140 0.04 6.40 -12.12
N HIS A 141 1.06 6.95 -11.43
CA HIS A 141 2.14 6.13 -10.88
C HIS A 141 1.64 5.11 -9.84
N GLU A 142 0.55 5.40 -9.13
CA GLU A 142 -0.06 4.48 -8.18
C GLU A 142 -0.60 3.21 -8.86
N GLU A 143 -1.25 3.34 -10.01
CA GLU A 143 -1.74 2.20 -10.78
C GLU A 143 -0.60 1.47 -11.50
N GLN A 144 0.29 2.21 -12.14
CA GLN A 144 1.46 1.66 -12.83
C GLN A 144 2.46 1.00 -11.87
N GLY A 145 2.46 1.41 -10.60
CA GLY A 145 3.29 0.86 -9.54
C GLY A 145 2.91 -0.56 -9.11
N VAL A 146 1.67 -1.01 -9.37
CA VAL A 146 1.20 -2.35 -8.98
C VAL A 146 2.05 -3.47 -9.61
N THR A 147 2.40 -3.33 -10.88
CA THR A 147 3.18 -4.35 -11.60
C THR A 147 4.60 -4.49 -11.03
N PRO A 148 5.42 -3.42 -10.90
CA PRO A 148 6.73 -3.55 -10.27
C PRO A 148 6.63 -3.96 -8.78
N ALA A 149 5.65 -3.50 -8.02
CA ALA A 149 5.42 -3.97 -6.66
C ALA A 149 5.15 -5.48 -6.59
N SER A 150 4.33 -6.00 -7.51
CA SER A 150 4.09 -7.45 -7.62
C SER A 150 5.37 -8.23 -7.88
N ARG A 151 6.22 -7.79 -8.84
CA ARG A 151 7.51 -8.42 -9.14
C ARG A 151 8.47 -8.38 -7.95
N PHE A 152 8.50 -7.26 -7.24
CA PHE A 152 9.30 -7.11 -6.02
C PHE A 152 8.88 -8.10 -4.93
N LEU A 153 7.57 -8.29 -4.72
CA LEU A 153 7.03 -9.27 -3.78
C LEU A 153 7.30 -10.72 -4.23
N ASP A 154 7.23 -11.01 -5.54
CA ASP A 154 7.56 -12.32 -6.10
C ASP A 154 9.02 -12.68 -5.83
N ARG A 155 9.93 -11.74 -5.98
CA ARG A 155 11.37 -11.89 -5.71
C ARG A 155 11.66 -12.26 -4.25
N LEU A 156 10.82 -11.79 -3.33
CA LEU A 156 10.90 -12.09 -1.90
C LEU A 156 10.07 -13.32 -1.48
N ASN A 157 9.34 -13.94 -2.42
CA ASN A 157 8.33 -14.98 -2.15
C ASN A 157 7.34 -14.57 -1.05
N LEU A 158 6.94 -13.28 -1.06
CA LEU A 158 6.08 -12.70 -0.03
C LEU A 158 4.62 -12.70 -0.47
N ASN A 159 3.81 -13.52 0.18
CA ASN A 159 2.37 -13.67 -0.07
C ASN A 159 1.57 -13.44 1.22
N SER A 160 1.29 -14.50 1.98
CA SER A 160 0.56 -14.43 3.24
C SER A 160 1.48 -14.75 4.41
N ILE A 161 1.25 -14.10 5.55
CA ILE A 161 1.93 -14.36 6.82
C ILE A 161 0.86 -14.57 7.89
N ASP A 162 0.93 -15.67 8.61
CA ASP A 162 -0.03 -16.06 9.65
C ASP A 162 -1.50 -15.97 9.18
N GLY A 163 -1.76 -16.34 7.91
CA GLY A 163 -3.10 -16.31 7.31
C GLY A 163 -3.56 -14.92 6.85
N TYR A 164 -2.76 -13.87 7.04
CA TYR A 164 -3.06 -12.52 6.56
C TYR A 164 -2.41 -12.30 5.20
N ASP A 165 -3.19 -11.86 4.21
CA ASP A 165 -2.72 -11.61 2.85
C ASP A 165 -1.93 -10.29 2.78
N VAL A 166 -0.65 -10.36 3.11
CA VAL A 166 0.28 -9.21 3.08
C VAL A 166 0.42 -8.68 1.65
N ARG A 167 0.49 -9.59 0.66
CA ARG A 167 0.64 -9.22 -0.76
C ARG A 167 -0.51 -8.33 -1.24
N ALA A 168 -1.75 -8.76 -1.01
CA ALA A 168 -2.92 -7.97 -1.40
C ALA A 168 -2.92 -6.59 -0.75
N GLN A 169 -2.51 -6.49 0.52
CA GLN A 169 -2.42 -5.21 1.21
C GLN A 169 -1.34 -4.30 0.62
N VAL A 170 -0.15 -4.80 0.34
CA VAL A 170 0.94 -4.01 -0.26
C VAL A 170 0.52 -3.48 -1.63
N LEU A 171 -0.05 -4.33 -2.50
CA LEU A 171 -0.54 -3.91 -3.81
C LEU A 171 -1.70 -2.91 -3.72
N GLY A 172 -2.62 -3.12 -2.75
CA GLY A 172 -3.71 -2.19 -2.46
C GLY A 172 -3.20 -0.83 -1.97
N ILE A 173 -2.21 -0.80 -1.08
CA ILE A 173 -1.55 0.43 -0.61
C ILE A 173 -0.89 1.14 -1.79
N THR A 174 -0.10 0.45 -2.60
CA THR A 174 0.57 1.02 -3.78
C THR A 174 -0.44 1.67 -4.72
N ALA A 175 -1.54 0.97 -5.04
CA ALA A 175 -2.57 1.47 -5.96
C ALA A 175 -3.44 2.61 -5.39
N GLN A 176 -3.44 2.83 -4.07
CA GLN A 176 -4.42 3.73 -3.45
C GLN A 176 -3.81 4.81 -2.54
N HIS A 177 -2.46 4.87 -2.39
CA HIS A 177 -1.79 5.72 -1.39
C HIS A 177 -2.07 7.23 -1.54
N LEU A 178 -2.41 7.71 -2.74
CA LEU A 178 -2.78 9.10 -2.96
C LEU A 178 -4.21 9.45 -2.50
N LYS A 179 -5.09 8.45 -2.36
CA LYS A 179 -6.52 8.70 -2.06
C LYS A 179 -6.78 9.52 -0.80
N PRO A 180 -6.08 9.32 0.33
CA PRO A 180 -6.30 10.14 1.51
C PRO A 180 -6.15 11.64 1.23
N GLY A 181 -5.08 12.05 0.56
CA GLY A 181 -4.85 13.44 0.17
C GLY A 181 -5.81 13.96 -0.90
N MET A 182 -6.08 13.14 -1.93
CA MET A 182 -7.01 13.50 -3.00
C MET A 182 -8.44 13.69 -2.48
N TRP A 183 -8.91 12.78 -1.63
CA TRP A 183 -10.25 12.83 -1.09
C TRP A 183 -10.44 13.97 -0.08
N PHE A 184 -9.42 14.28 0.70
CA PHE A 184 -9.46 15.44 1.59
C PHE A 184 -9.63 16.75 0.79
N LYS A 185 -8.91 16.91 -0.32
CA LYS A 185 -9.07 18.07 -1.22
C LYS A 185 -10.45 18.13 -1.89
N ALA A 186 -11.11 16.98 -2.04
CA ALA A 186 -12.42 16.86 -2.69
C ALA A 186 -13.59 16.71 -1.68
N LYS A 187 -13.33 16.73 -0.35
CA LYS A 187 -14.33 16.41 0.69
C LYS A 187 -15.57 17.31 0.67
N ASP A 188 -15.39 18.57 0.27
CA ASP A 188 -16.45 19.56 0.21
C ASP A 188 -17.14 19.62 -1.18
N LYS A 189 -16.74 18.72 -2.10
CA LYS A 189 -17.30 18.59 -3.44
C LYS A 189 -18.15 17.31 -3.53
N GLU A 190 -19.13 17.29 -4.42
CA GLU A 190 -19.87 16.06 -4.73
C GLU A 190 -18.91 14.97 -5.21
N GLY A 191 -18.88 13.81 -4.54
CA GLY A 191 -18.14 12.63 -5.01
C GLY A 191 -17.36 11.82 -3.97
N VAL A 192 -17.10 12.33 -2.77
CA VAL A 192 -16.43 11.56 -1.70
C VAL A 192 -17.41 11.23 -0.59
N GLY A 193 -18.43 10.44 -0.92
CA GLY A 193 -19.42 9.95 0.04
C GLY A 193 -18.94 8.68 0.78
N ASP A 194 -19.76 8.24 1.74
CA ASP A 194 -19.52 7.05 2.56
C ASP A 194 -19.33 5.77 1.73
N GLY A 195 -20.07 5.66 0.62
CA GLY A 195 -19.95 4.55 -0.31
C GLY A 195 -18.56 4.41 -0.93
N ALA A 196 -17.85 5.52 -1.16
CA ALA A 196 -16.48 5.50 -1.65
C ALA A 196 -15.52 4.83 -0.63
N PHE A 197 -15.63 5.17 0.65
CA PHE A 197 -14.85 4.54 1.73
C PHE A 197 -15.17 3.04 1.85
N ARG A 198 -16.45 2.67 1.83
CA ARG A 198 -16.88 1.26 1.91
C ARG A 198 -16.36 0.44 0.72
N ARG A 199 -16.34 1.01 -0.49
CA ARG A 199 -15.76 0.36 -1.69
C ARG A 199 -14.24 0.29 -1.62
N LEU A 200 -13.57 1.30 -1.10
CA LEU A 200 -12.12 1.28 -0.94
C LEU A 200 -11.69 0.21 0.07
N ALA A 201 -12.46 0.02 1.14
CA ALA A 201 -12.22 -1.02 2.14
C ALA A 201 -12.28 -2.47 1.58
N GLN A 202 -12.88 -2.68 0.39
CA GLN A 202 -12.81 -3.97 -0.31
C GLN A 202 -11.44 -4.23 -0.95
N LYS A 203 -10.65 -3.17 -1.16
CA LYS A 203 -9.37 -3.23 -1.90
C LYS A 203 -8.16 -3.23 -0.99
N VAL A 204 -8.28 -2.60 0.19
CA VAL A 204 -7.17 -2.39 1.12
C VAL A 204 -7.70 -2.10 2.53
N ASP A 205 -6.94 -2.49 3.56
CA ASP A 205 -7.16 -2.06 4.95
C ASP A 205 -6.92 -0.54 5.02
N LEU A 206 -7.96 0.23 5.35
CA LEU A 206 -7.91 1.70 5.32
C LEU A 206 -7.03 2.28 6.44
N GLU A 207 -6.90 1.56 7.56
CA GLU A 207 -5.96 1.93 8.63
C GLU A 207 -4.52 1.84 8.13
N LEU A 208 -4.15 0.76 7.44
CA LEU A 208 -2.81 0.60 6.88
C LEU A 208 -2.53 1.63 5.79
N LEU A 209 -3.51 1.88 4.94
CA LEU A 209 -3.43 2.90 3.89
C LEU A 209 -3.18 4.29 4.49
N ALA A 210 -3.94 4.68 5.53
CA ALA A 210 -3.76 5.96 6.22
C ALA A 210 -2.37 6.09 6.85
N LEU A 211 -1.87 5.02 7.49
CA LEU A 211 -0.55 5.02 8.12
C LEU A 211 0.59 5.16 7.10
N VAL A 212 0.50 4.49 5.94
CA VAL A 212 1.51 4.64 4.88
C VAL A 212 1.41 6.02 4.23
N ALA A 213 0.22 6.51 3.92
CA ALA A 213 0.04 7.86 3.38
C ALA A 213 0.52 8.94 4.37
N SER A 214 0.35 8.72 5.69
CA SER A 214 0.94 9.59 6.72
C SER A 214 2.46 9.51 6.74
N ALA A 215 3.04 8.32 6.55
CA ALA A 215 4.49 8.16 6.45
C ALA A 215 5.06 8.87 5.20
N ASP A 216 4.39 8.74 4.05
CA ASP A 216 4.71 9.46 2.81
C ASP A 216 4.70 10.99 3.03
N CYS A 217 3.61 11.53 3.58
CA CYS A 217 3.51 12.97 3.85
C CYS A 217 4.64 13.48 4.75
N HIS A 218 4.96 12.75 5.85
CA HIS A 218 6.03 13.12 6.79
C HIS A 218 7.43 12.75 6.28
N GLY A 219 7.54 12.02 5.18
CA GLY A 219 8.80 11.68 4.52
C GLY A 219 9.38 12.82 3.67
N ARG A 220 8.70 13.94 3.53
CA ARG A 220 9.12 15.10 2.71
C ARG A 220 10.01 16.06 3.50
N VAL A 221 11.09 15.56 4.06
CA VAL A 221 12.04 16.32 4.89
C VAL A 221 13.17 16.86 4.00
N PRO A 222 13.58 18.17 4.11
CA PRO A 222 13.34 19.09 5.24
C PRO A 222 12.04 19.92 5.17
N GLY A 223 11.16 19.68 4.21
CA GLY A 223 9.88 20.40 4.12
C GLY A 223 8.98 20.16 5.33
N VAL A 224 8.09 21.12 5.60
CA VAL A 224 7.01 20.98 6.57
C VAL A 224 5.70 20.99 5.80
N PHE A 225 4.98 19.88 5.82
CA PHE A 225 3.73 19.70 5.08
C PHE A 225 2.56 19.48 6.05
N ASP A 226 1.40 19.98 5.66
CA ASP A 226 0.15 19.68 6.36
C ASP A 226 -0.32 18.25 6.02
N CYS A 227 -0.29 17.38 7.00
CA CYS A 227 -0.67 15.97 6.89
C CYS A 227 -2.04 15.67 7.50
N THR A 228 -2.86 16.69 7.83
CA THR A 228 -4.21 16.53 8.42
C THR A 228 -5.16 15.71 7.54
N ALA A 229 -4.90 15.65 6.23
CA ALA A 229 -5.66 14.81 5.29
C ALA A 229 -5.69 13.34 5.69
N MET A 230 -4.58 12.83 6.24
CA MET A 230 -4.44 11.42 6.65
C MET A 230 -5.19 11.13 7.93
N ASP A 231 -5.19 12.06 8.87
CA ASP A 231 -5.96 11.97 10.11
C ASP A 231 -7.46 12.02 9.82
N TRP A 232 -7.91 12.99 9.00
CA TRP A 232 -9.30 13.06 8.53
C TRP A 232 -9.76 11.76 7.84
N PHE A 233 -8.94 11.20 6.96
CA PHE A 233 -9.26 9.96 6.25
C PHE A 233 -9.44 8.80 7.23
N ARG A 234 -8.52 8.68 8.18
CA ARG A 234 -8.52 7.65 9.21
C ARG A 234 -9.75 7.77 10.12
N GLU A 235 -10.04 8.97 10.63
CA GLU A 235 -11.22 9.25 11.46
C GLU A 235 -12.52 8.90 10.71
N ARG A 236 -12.61 9.24 9.42
CA ARG A 236 -13.78 8.90 8.60
C ARG A 236 -13.94 7.40 8.42
N ALA A 237 -12.87 6.67 8.15
CA ALA A 237 -12.88 5.21 8.05
C ALA A 237 -13.35 4.55 9.36
N HIS A 238 -12.87 5.06 10.51
CA HIS A 238 -13.30 4.61 11.83
C HIS A 238 -14.78 4.92 12.11
N ALA A 239 -15.23 6.13 11.81
CA ALA A 239 -16.62 6.54 12.00
C ALA A 239 -17.60 5.67 11.17
N LEU A 240 -17.15 5.16 10.02
CA LEU A 240 -17.92 4.26 9.16
C LEU A 240 -17.76 2.78 9.52
N GLY A 241 -16.87 2.44 10.45
CA GLY A 241 -16.58 1.05 10.85
C GLY A 241 -15.91 0.22 9.76
N VAL A 242 -15.20 0.85 8.82
CA VAL A 242 -14.58 0.20 7.65
C VAL A 242 -13.06 0.28 7.63
N GLN A 243 -12.45 0.63 8.76
CA GLN A 243 -10.99 0.82 8.86
C GLN A 243 -10.18 -0.44 8.52
N HIS A 244 -10.72 -1.65 8.73
CA HIS A 244 -9.99 -2.91 8.51
C HIS A 244 -10.59 -3.80 7.42
N HIS A 245 -11.87 -3.67 7.13
CA HIS A 245 -12.59 -4.50 6.14
C HIS A 245 -13.89 -3.81 5.72
N PRO A 246 -14.42 -4.13 4.54
CA PRO A 246 -15.72 -3.62 4.11
C PRO A 246 -16.85 -4.16 5.00
N PRO A 247 -18.03 -3.52 4.97
CA PRO A 247 -19.20 -4.04 5.66
C PRO A 247 -19.56 -5.44 5.14
N SER A 248 -19.92 -6.34 6.05
CA SER A 248 -20.37 -7.68 5.66
C SER A 248 -21.66 -7.62 4.85
N PRO A 249 -21.81 -8.41 3.76
CA PRO A 249 -23.05 -8.44 2.99
C PRO A 249 -24.26 -8.83 3.85
N ILE A 250 -25.31 -8.03 3.80
CA ILE A 250 -26.58 -8.28 4.50
C ILE A 250 -27.36 -9.37 3.76
N LEU A 251 -27.46 -9.29 2.42
CA LEU A 251 -28.10 -10.30 1.61
C LEU A 251 -27.15 -11.46 1.34
N LEU A 252 -27.61 -12.67 1.64
CA LEU A 252 -26.84 -13.89 1.44
C LEU A 252 -27.58 -14.84 0.47
N GLY A 253 -26.86 -15.79 -0.16
CA GLY A 253 -27.44 -16.74 -1.10
C GLY A 253 -28.66 -17.51 -0.56
N ARG A 254 -28.65 -17.88 0.74
CA ARG A 254 -29.80 -18.51 1.40
C ARG A 254 -31.08 -17.66 1.35
N HIS A 255 -30.97 -16.34 1.39
CA HIS A 255 -32.11 -15.44 1.33
C HIS A 255 -32.71 -15.41 -0.09
N LEU A 256 -31.84 -15.45 -1.12
CA LEU A 256 -32.30 -15.53 -2.52
C LEU A 256 -32.92 -16.91 -2.85
N ILE A 257 -32.41 -18.00 -2.27
CA ILE A 257 -33.03 -19.32 -2.40
C ILE A 257 -34.46 -19.31 -1.83
N ALA A 258 -34.66 -18.68 -0.67
CA ALA A 258 -35.98 -18.51 -0.07
C ALA A 258 -36.95 -17.67 -0.94
N LEU A 259 -36.42 -16.82 -1.83
CA LEU A 259 -37.15 -16.08 -2.84
C LEU A 259 -37.35 -16.85 -4.17
N GLY A 260 -36.93 -18.14 -4.23
CA GLY A 260 -37.08 -18.98 -5.41
C GLY A 260 -35.96 -18.85 -6.45
N VAL A 261 -34.90 -18.09 -6.17
CA VAL A 261 -33.74 -17.95 -7.08
C VAL A 261 -32.89 -19.21 -7.02
N LYS A 262 -32.63 -19.82 -8.17
CA LYS A 262 -31.76 -21.02 -8.25
C LYS A 262 -30.28 -20.59 -8.14
N PRO A 263 -29.43 -21.44 -7.48
CA PRO A 263 -27.99 -21.22 -7.49
C PRO A 263 -27.41 -21.12 -8.91
N GLY A 264 -26.61 -20.11 -9.18
CA GLY A 264 -26.03 -19.89 -10.50
C GLY A 264 -25.54 -18.44 -10.70
N PRO A 265 -25.08 -18.07 -11.90
CA PRO A 265 -24.55 -16.73 -12.19
C PRO A 265 -25.50 -15.59 -11.82
N THR A 266 -26.80 -15.73 -12.16
CA THR A 266 -27.84 -14.73 -11.83
C THR A 266 -27.94 -14.45 -10.33
N MET A 267 -27.76 -15.48 -9.48
CA MET A 267 -27.72 -15.30 -8.02
C MET A 267 -26.53 -14.42 -7.63
N GLY A 268 -25.36 -14.63 -8.23
CA GLY A 268 -24.16 -13.82 -8.00
C GLY A 268 -24.37 -12.35 -8.41
N GLU A 269 -24.98 -12.12 -9.54
CA GLU A 269 -25.33 -10.77 -10.04
C GLU A 269 -26.29 -10.04 -9.09
N LEU A 270 -27.32 -10.72 -8.61
CA LEU A 270 -28.27 -10.16 -7.63
C LEU A 270 -27.59 -9.82 -6.31
N LEU A 271 -26.76 -10.73 -5.77
CA LEU A 271 -26.00 -10.49 -4.54
C LEU A 271 -25.11 -9.27 -4.70
N LYS A 272 -24.38 -9.17 -5.81
CA LYS A 272 -23.50 -8.03 -6.11
C LYS A 272 -24.29 -6.72 -6.23
N ALA A 273 -25.41 -6.72 -6.97
CA ALA A 273 -26.21 -5.53 -7.17
C ALA A 273 -26.81 -4.98 -5.86
N VAL A 274 -27.31 -5.86 -4.98
CA VAL A 274 -27.83 -5.46 -3.67
C VAL A 274 -26.68 -5.01 -2.74
N TYR A 275 -25.52 -5.66 -2.83
CA TYR A 275 -24.35 -5.25 -2.04
C TYR A 275 -23.85 -3.85 -2.44
N GLU A 276 -23.86 -3.49 -3.74
CA GLU A 276 -23.55 -2.12 -4.16
C GLU A 276 -24.54 -1.10 -3.55
N GLN A 277 -25.83 -1.41 -3.48
CA GLN A 277 -26.82 -0.57 -2.80
C GLN A 277 -26.57 -0.44 -1.29
N GLN A 278 -26.09 -1.52 -0.66
CA GLN A 278 -25.65 -1.49 0.73
C GLN A 278 -24.41 -0.60 0.91
N LEU A 279 -23.45 -0.66 0.02
CA LEU A 279 -22.26 0.21 0.05
C LEU A 279 -22.65 1.68 -0.09
N ASP A 280 -23.63 2.00 -0.95
CA ASP A 280 -24.17 3.35 -1.10
C ASP A 280 -25.04 3.81 0.10
N GLY A 281 -25.42 2.89 0.98
CA GLY A 281 -26.26 3.16 2.15
C GLY A 281 -27.75 3.22 1.89
N THR A 282 -28.19 2.85 0.68
CA THR A 282 -29.63 2.75 0.32
C THR A 282 -30.27 1.47 0.87
N VAL A 283 -29.46 0.46 1.16
CA VAL A 283 -29.85 -0.77 1.86
C VAL A 283 -29.10 -0.82 3.19
N ALA A 284 -29.86 -0.76 4.31
CA ALA A 284 -29.31 -0.70 5.65
C ALA A 284 -29.57 -1.97 6.49
N ASP A 285 -30.58 -2.76 6.11
CA ASP A 285 -31.02 -3.96 6.85
C ASP A 285 -31.48 -5.08 5.92
N LEU A 286 -31.87 -6.22 6.48
CA LEU A 286 -32.28 -7.38 5.71
C LEU A 286 -33.60 -7.16 4.96
N ASP A 287 -34.53 -6.42 5.53
CA ASP A 287 -35.82 -6.18 4.89
C ASP A 287 -35.65 -5.29 3.64
N GLY A 288 -34.84 -4.24 3.73
CA GLY A 288 -34.42 -3.43 2.61
C GLY A 288 -33.67 -4.22 1.54
N ALA A 289 -32.76 -5.12 1.95
CA ALA A 289 -32.03 -5.98 1.04
C ALA A 289 -32.94 -6.97 0.30
N LEU A 290 -33.94 -7.53 0.99
CA LEU A 290 -34.95 -8.41 0.37
C LEU A 290 -35.88 -7.65 -0.57
N ALA A 291 -36.28 -6.42 -0.24
CA ALA A 291 -37.09 -5.57 -1.10
C ALA A 291 -36.32 -5.22 -2.38
N ALA A 292 -35.05 -4.81 -2.27
CA ALA A 292 -34.18 -4.55 -3.40
C ALA A 292 -34.01 -5.77 -4.30
N ALA A 293 -33.80 -6.96 -3.70
CA ALA A 293 -33.68 -8.21 -4.45
C ALA A 293 -34.96 -8.55 -5.23
N ARG A 294 -36.14 -8.42 -4.60
CA ARG A 294 -37.44 -8.66 -5.29
C ARG A 294 -37.63 -7.70 -6.47
N HIS A 295 -37.30 -6.43 -6.30
CA HIS A 295 -37.38 -5.44 -7.37
C HIS A 295 -36.49 -5.83 -8.57
N LEU A 296 -35.22 -6.21 -8.30
CA LEU A 296 -34.30 -6.64 -9.36
C LEU A 296 -34.76 -7.90 -10.08
N ILE A 297 -35.32 -8.89 -9.35
CA ILE A 297 -35.89 -10.12 -9.92
C ILE A 297 -37.06 -9.79 -10.85
N ALA A 298 -37.99 -8.94 -10.42
CA ALA A 298 -39.16 -8.54 -11.23
C ALA A 298 -38.74 -7.78 -12.50
N SER A 299 -37.74 -6.88 -12.37
CA SER A 299 -37.21 -6.10 -13.51
C SER A 299 -36.47 -6.95 -14.55
N ALA A 300 -35.91 -8.09 -14.16
CA ALA A 300 -35.24 -9.02 -15.08
C ALA A 300 -36.22 -9.95 -15.83
N GLN A 301 -37.50 -10.02 -15.39
CA GLN A 301 -38.54 -10.86 -15.99
C GLN A 301 -39.50 -10.06 -16.91
N ALA A 302 -39.41 -8.75 -16.86
CA ALA A 302 -40.17 -7.81 -17.72
C ALA A 302 -39.41 -7.48 -19.01
#